data_6b0543e9add56155fd256912eb02afe9
#
_entry.id   6b0543e9add56155fd256912eb02afe9
#
_cell.length_a   1.000
_cell.length_b   1.000
_cell.length_c   1.000
_cell.angle_alpha   90.00
_cell.angle_beta   90.00
_cell.angle_gamma   90.00
#
_symmetry.space_group_name_H-M   'P 1'
#
loop_
_entity.id
_entity.type
_entity.pdbx_description
1 polymer ?
#
loop_
_entity_poly.entity_id
_entity_poly.type
_entity_poly.pdbx_seq_one_letter_code
_entity_poly.pdbx_strand_id
1 'polypeptide(L)'
;MKTKKVIKRVLLMLLLCGACFSCNGPQQDKQKSDLTKENYMTNEQLREKLALALEDMKAKAIEMGIEGVATASVLNHGDSVDWIGEMKVVGSYCNWKDGYNLVAVAWSKCGEVIATQADSGDPNHKTITGELGYAGGAYDEYEGCKMAFAFSGATSEEDLVVAKYGIERMKGYISSQQEADTTTTYKPLSTPLNKDQFIQVTIVVRDIRKAAKAWATLLGVPEPEIWVNHLESNGEYPYTYRGNDNIPCDLQMCVIEMGSWVLELHQIDDNPSTFREFINKHGNGVHHLGFEAGDARDEVIRELKEMGFDTERTIGIYPGSSWTIVDSEDVLGVNLNIKPKR
;
A
#
# COMPACT_ATOMS: atom_id res chain seq x y z
N MET A 1 -40.70 -27.05 -35.37
CA MET A 1 -40.47 -28.47 -35.04
C MET A 1 -39.01 -28.86 -35.34
N LYS A 2 -38.02 -28.07 -34.90
CA LYS A 2 -36.58 -28.33 -35.12
C LYS A 2 -35.69 -28.10 -33.88
N THR A 3 -36.23 -27.86 -32.69
CA THR A 3 -35.49 -27.54 -31.46
C THR A 3 -35.42 -28.68 -30.42
N LYS A 4 -35.97 -29.87 -30.71
CA LYS A 4 -35.93 -31.02 -29.77
C LYS A 4 -34.88 -32.09 -30.07
N LYS A 5 -34.04 -31.93 -31.12
CA LYS A 5 -33.03 -32.93 -31.52
C LYS A 5 -31.60 -32.64 -31.05
N VAL A 6 -31.33 -31.44 -30.51
CA VAL A 6 -29.97 -31.05 -30.07
C VAL A 6 -29.72 -31.41 -28.60
N ILE A 7 -30.76 -31.45 -27.78
CA ILE A 7 -30.61 -31.73 -26.32
C ILE A 7 -30.37 -33.24 -26.03
N LYS A 8 -30.73 -34.16 -26.95
CA LYS A 8 -30.51 -35.59 -26.74
C LYS A 8 -29.10 -36.11 -27.08
N ARG A 9 -28.24 -35.30 -27.73
CA ARG A 9 -26.85 -35.70 -28.05
C ARG A 9 -25.82 -35.27 -27.04
N VAL A 10 -26.14 -34.32 -26.15
CA VAL A 10 -25.20 -33.86 -25.08
C VAL A 10 -25.35 -34.73 -23.81
N LEU A 11 -26.47 -35.39 -23.61
CA LEU A 11 -26.72 -36.24 -22.43
C LEU A 11 -26.21 -37.68 -22.60
N LEU A 12 -25.75 -38.09 -23.79
CA LEU A 12 -25.29 -39.47 -24.05
C LEU A 12 -23.74 -39.57 -24.05
N MET A 13 -23.00 -38.45 -23.87
CA MET A 13 -21.53 -38.44 -23.80
C MET A 13 -20.98 -38.34 -22.35
N LEU A 14 -21.86 -38.28 -21.35
CA LEU A 14 -21.49 -38.21 -19.93
C LEU A 14 -21.68 -39.51 -19.15
N LEU A 15 -22.02 -40.65 -19.84
CA LEU A 15 -22.32 -41.93 -19.20
C LEU A 15 -21.39 -43.08 -19.61
N LEU A 16 -20.24 -42.82 -20.24
CA LEU A 16 -19.32 -43.85 -20.71
C LEU A 16 -17.86 -43.71 -20.24
N CYS A 17 -17.59 -43.04 -19.12
CA CYS A 17 -16.29 -43.06 -18.46
C CYS A 17 -16.40 -43.35 -16.96
N GLY A 18 -17.02 -44.47 -16.64
CA GLY A 18 -17.11 -44.98 -15.27
C GLY A 18 -16.85 -46.46 -15.22
N ALA A 19 -15.60 -46.92 -15.37
CA ALA A 19 -15.14 -48.19 -14.81
C ALA A 19 -13.62 -48.34 -15.02
N CYS A 20 -12.95 -48.79 -13.94
CA CYS A 20 -11.58 -49.29 -13.85
C CYS A 20 -10.47 -48.19 -13.76
N PHE A 21 -9.69 -48.08 -12.71
CA PHE A 21 -8.97 -49.05 -11.92
C PHE A 21 -8.65 -48.52 -10.51
N SER A 22 -8.98 -49.31 -9.53
CA SER A 22 -8.42 -49.21 -8.19
C SER A 22 -6.94 -49.66 -8.24
N CYS A 23 -6.02 -48.72 -7.98
CA CYS A 23 -4.66 -49.01 -7.59
C CYS A 23 -4.36 -48.23 -6.33
N ASN A 24 -4.36 -48.94 -5.20
CA ASN A 24 -3.81 -48.49 -3.95
C ASN A 24 -2.30 -48.25 -4.11
N GLY A 25 -1.87 -46.98 -4.12
CA GLY A 25 -0.52 -46.53 -3.90
C GLY A 25 -0.49 -45.55 -2.70
N PRO A 26 0.57 -45.45 -1.92
CA PRO A 26 0.52 -44.93 -0.57
C PRO A 26 0.16 -43.43 -0.53
N GLN A 27 -0.89 -43.13 0.23
CA GLN A 27 -1.33 -41.79 0.64
C GLN A 27 -0.30 -41.23 1.67
N GLN A 28 0.86 -40.80 1.23
CA GLN A 28 1.85 -40.14 2.13
C GLN A 28 2.50 -38.85 1.57
N ASP A 29 2.11 -38.32 0.42
CA ASP A 29 2.77 -37.14 -0.14
C ASP A 29 1.87 -35.94 -0.45
N LYS A 30 0.60 -35.92 0.03
CA LYS A 30 -0.27 -34.74 -0.13
C LYS A 30 -0.40 -33.85 1.10
N GLN A 31 0.26 -34.15 2.19
CA GLN A 31 0.24 -33.35 3.42
C GLN A 31 1.53 -32.54 3.66
N LYS A 32 2.49 -32.55 2.72
CA LYS A 32 3.74 -31.79 2.83
C LYS A 32 3.84 -30.58 1.90
N SER A 33 2.85 -30.31 1.05
CA SER A 33 2.86 -29.16 0.14
C SER A 33 2.05 -27.94 0.62
N ASP A 34 1.39 -28.02 1.78
CA ASP A 34 0.59 -26.92 2.34
C ASP A 34 1.23 -26.20 3.54
N LEU A 35 2.50 -26.51 3.86
CA LEU A 35 3.21 -25.96 5.02
C LEU A 35 4.30 -24.93 4.68
N THR A 36 4.40 -24.49 3.44
CA THR A 36 5.27 -23.35 3.05
C THR A 36 4.55 -22.43 2.07
N LYS A 37 3.44 -21.83 2.46
CA LYS A 37 3.14 -20.47 2.01
C LYS A 37 4.01 -19.57 2.88
N GLU A 38 5.28 -19.44 2.49
CA GLU A 38 6.17 -18.39 2.95
C GLU A 38 5.44 -17.07 2.74
N ASN A 39 5.41 -16.23 3.76
CA ASN A 39 4.76 -14.93 3.77
C ASN A 39 5.62 -13.96 2.93
N TYR A 40 5.57 -14.08 1.59
CA TYR A 40 6.28 -13.16 0.71
C TYR A 40 5.58 -11.80 0.70
N MET A 41 6.37 -10.73 0.73
CA MET A 41 5.87 -9.38 0.61
C MET A 41 5.15 -9.17 -0.71
N THR A 42 4.10 -8.36 -0.68
CA THR A 42 3.44 -7.89 -1.91
C THR A 42 4.31 -6.86 -2.64
N ASN A 43 4.04 -6.64 -3.92
CA ASN A 43 4.73 -5.60 -4.70
C ASN A 43 4.48 -4.19 -4.14
N GLU A 44 3.36 -3.94 -3.49
CA GLU A 44 3.05 -2.67 -2.81
C GLU A 44 3.95 -2.47 -1.59
N GLN A 45 4.05 -3.48 -0.73
CA GLN A 45 4.94 -3.44 0.43
C GLN A 45 6.42 -3.26 0.03
N LEU A 46 6.86 -3.92 -1.05
CA LEU A 46 8.22 -3.73 -1.57
C LEU A 46 8.43 -2.32 -2.10
N ARG A 47 7.43 -1.69 -2.75
CA ARG A 47 7.49 -0.31 -3.20
C ARG A 47 7.67 0.67 -2.05
N GLU A 48 6.91 0.49 -0.96
CA GLU A 48 7.05 1.32 0.24
C GLU A 48 8.46 1.22 0.84
N LYS A 49 9.01 0.01 0.94
CA LYS A 49 10.38 -0.19 1.45
C LYS A 49 11.45 0.36 0.52
N LEU A 50 11.24 0.25 -0.79
CA LEU A 50 12.12 0.84 -1.79
C LEU A 50 12.17 2.37 -1.65
N ALA A 51 11.02 3.01 -1.42
CA ALA A 51 10.93 4.45 -1.18
C ALA A 51 11.73 4.86 0.08
N LEU A 52 11.63 4.09 1.17
CA LEU A 52 12.42 4.32 2.39
C LEU A 52 13.92 4.15 2.14
N ALA A 53 14.34 3.10 1.44
CA ALA A 53 15.74 2.87 1.10
C ALA A 53 16.32 4.01 0.23
N LEU A 54 15.53 4.58 -0.67
CA LEU A 54 15.91 5.75 -1.46
C LEU A 54 16.04 7.03 -0.64
N GLU A 55 15.20 7.24 0.39
CA GLU A 55 15.38 8.35 1.33
C GLU A 55 16.68 8.18 2.15
N ASP A 56 17.00 6.95 2.56
CA ASP A 56 18.27 6.65 3.22
C ASP A 56 19.48 6.89 2.31
N MET A 57 19.40 6.52 1.02
CA MET A 57 20.44 6.83 0.03
C MET A 57 20.64 8.34 -0.11
N LYS A 58 19.52 9.09 -0.18
CA LYS A 58 19.56 10.56 -0.21
C LYS A 58 20.22 11.14 1.04
N ALA A 59 19.85 10.66 2.22
CA ALA A 59 20.46 11.09 3.47
C ALA A 59 21.96 10.79 3.50
N LYS A 60 22.38 9.61 3.02
CA LYS A 60 23.79 9.21 2.90
C LYS A 60 24.58 10.09 1.95
N ALA A 61 24.03 10.42 0.79
CA ALA A 61 24.66 11.34 -0.16
C ALA A 61 24.83 12.75 0.44
N ILE A 62 23.84 13.26 1.17
CA ILE A 62 23.92 14.53 1.88
C ILE A 62 25.01 14.49 2.96
N GLU A 63 25.08 13.41 3.75
CA GLU A 63 26.14 13.19 4.75
C GLU A 63 27.55 13.23 4.12
N MET A 64 27.68 12.65 2.92
CA MET A 64 28.93 12.64 2.15
C MET A 64 29.23 13.97 1.44
N GLY A 65 28.28 14.91 1.45
CA GLY A 65 28.42 16.21 0.77
C GLY A 65 28.38 16.12 -0.75
N ILE A 66 27.72 15.09 -1.31
CA ILE A 66 27.61 14.87 -2.75
C ILE A 66 26.17 15.09 -3.23
N GLU A 67 26.05 15.58 -4.47
CA GLU A 67 24.78 15.76 -5.17
C GLU A 67 24.66 14.76 -6.31
N GLY A 68 23.42 14.42 -6.69
CA GLY A 68 23.20 13.51 -7.81
C GLY A 68 21.82 12.88 -7.81
N VAL A 69 21.73 11.70 -8.40
CA VAL A 69 20.50 10.94 -8.56
C VAL A 69 20.70 9.52 -8.04
N ALA A 70 19.88 9.14 -7.08
CA ALA A 70 19.72 7.78 -6.60
C ALA A 70 18.62 7.09 -7.41
N THR A 71 18.88 5.88 -7.93
CA THR A 71 17.89 4.98 -8.55
C THR A 71 17.94 3.63 -7.86
N ALA A 72 16.79 3.00 -7.71
CA ALA A 72 16.70 1.69 -7.14
C ALA A 72 15.60 0.89 -7.83
N SER A 73 15.85 -0.40 -8.04
CA SER A 73 14.87 -1.34 -8.57
C SER A 73 14.92 -2.64 -7.78
N VAL A 74 13.75 -3.24 -7.56
CA VAL A 74 13.62 -4.53 -6.90
C VAL A 74 12.71 -5.44 -7.71
N LEU A 75 13.08 -6.72 -7.80
CA LEU A 75 12.26 -7.77 -8.37
C LEU A 75 11.80 -8.68 -7.23
N ASN A 76 10.48 -8.85 -7.10
CA ASN A 76 9.90 -9.65 -6.03
C ASN A 76 10.23 -11.12 -6.19
N HIS A 77 10.19 -11.85 -5.07
CA HIS A 77 10.33 -13.31 -5.05
C HIS A 77 9.30 -13.97 -6.00
N GLY A 78 9.79 -14.90 -6.81
CA GLY A 78 8.96 -15.65 -7.77
C GLY A 78 8.55 -14.87 -9.02
N ASP A 79 8.79 -13.56 -9.08
CA ASP A 79 8.64 -12.78 -10.31
C ASP A 79 9.84 -12.96 -11.24
N SER A 80 9.64 -12.79 -12.53
CA SER A 80 10.69 -13.00 -13.52
C SER A 80 11.06 -11.77 -14.34
N VAL A 81 10.15 -10.76 -14.38
CA VAL A 81 10.30 -9.61 -15.28
C VAL A 81 9.79 -8.29 -14.72
N ASP A 82 8.90 -8.29 -13.72
CA ASP A 82 8.20 -7.08 -13.25
C ASP A 82 9.01 -6.34 -12.17
N TRP A 83 10.10 -5.71 -12.58
CA TRP A 83 10.91 -4.87 -11.72
C TRP A 83 10.16 -3.61 -11.28
N ILE A 84 10.11 -3.38 -9.98
CA ILE A 84 9.62 -2.13 -9.38
C ILE A 84 10.80 -1.17 -9.32
N GLY A 85 10.68 0.03 -9.91
CA GLY A 85 11.78 1.00 -9.94
C GLY A 85 11.33 2.39 -9.53
N GLU A 86 12.18 3.10 -8.77
CA GLU A 86 11.98 4.48 -8.33
C GLU A 86 13.30 5.27 -8.29
N MET A 87 13.22 6.59 -8.12
CA MET A 87 14.39 7.45 -8.00
C MET A 87 14.18 8.61 -7.03
N LYS A 88 15.29 9.15 -6.52
CA LYS A 88 15.33 10.40 -5.76
C LYS A 88 16.45 11.30 -6.27
N VAL A 89 16.21 12.61 -6.26
CA VAL A 89 17.21 13.62 -6.59
C VAL A 89 17.80 14.18 -5.31
N VAL A 90 19.12 14.33 -5.30
CA VAL A 90 19.91 14.94 -4.21
C VAL A 90 20.59 16.18 -4.77
N GLY A 91 20.09 17.37 -4.44
CA GLY A 91 20.62 18.63 -4.96
C GLY A 91 20.31 18.80 -6.46
N SER A 92 21.11 18.22 -7.35
CA SER A 92 20.99 18.41 -8.79
C SER A 92 20.74 17.10 -9.54
N TYR A 93 19.89 17.16 -10.58
CA TYR A 93 19.64 16.07 -11.53
C TYR A 93 20.48 16.14 -12.80
N CYS A 94 21.25 17.22 -13.00
CA CYS A 94 22.13 17.45 -14.14
C CYS A 94 23.41 18.15 -13.69
N ASN A 95 24.55 17.69 -14.22
CA ASN A 95 25.80 18.45 -14.17
C ASN A 95 25.97 19.18 -15.49
N TRP A 96 25.44 20.39 -15.57
CA TRP A 96 25.47 21.22 -16.77
C TRP A 96 26.88 21.66 -17.18
N LYS A 97 27.77 21.79 -16.21
CA LYS A 97 29.15 22.23 -16.44
C LYS A 97 29.93 21.16 -17.22
N ASP A 98 29.76 19.90 -16.85
CA ASP A 98 30.49 18.79 -17.45
C ASP A 98 29.64 18.02 -18.48
N GLY A 99 28.38 18.43 -18.68
CA GLY A 99 27.51 17.90 -19.73
C GLY A 99 26.85 16.55 -19.39
N TYR A 100 26.66 16.21 -18.09
CA TYR A 100 26.05 14.95 -17.69
C TYR A 100 24.58 15.12 -17.30
N ASN A 101 23.73 14.28 -17.90
CA ASN A 101 22.38 14.03 -17.41
C ASN A 101 22.43 12.92 -16.35
N LEU A 102 22.44 13.32 -15.07
CA LEU A 102 22.63 12.38 -13.97
C LEU A 102 21.47 11.38 -13.83
N VAL A 103 20.25 11.77 -14.23
CA VAL A 103 19.09 10.84 -14.30
C VAL A 103 19.35 9.72 -15.28
N ALA A 104 19.77 10.06 -16.50
CA ALA A 104 20.06 9.07 -17.53
C ALA A 104 21.24 8.15 -17.14
N VAL A 105 22.29 8.71 -16.54
CA VAL A 105 23.45 7.94 -16.07
C VAL A 105 23.07 7.00 -14.95
N ALA A 106 22.31 7.45 -13.93
CA ALA A 106 21.89 6.62 -12.82
C ALA A 106 21.01 5.44 -13.28
N TRP A 107 20.03 5.71 -14.16
CA TRP A 107 19.22 4.64 -14.75
C TRP A 107 19.99 3.71 -15.68
N SER A 108 21.02 4.20 -16.39
CA SER A 108 21.90 3.35 -17.18
C SER A 108 22.69 2.37 -16.31
N LYS A 109 23.24 2.84 -15.17
CA LYS A 109 23.91 1.98 -14.18
C LYS A 109 22.95 0.94 -13.61
N CYS A 110 21.75 1.36 -13.20
CA CYS A 110 20.71 0.46 -12.67
C CYS A 110 20.28 -0.57 -13.73
N GLY A 111 20.12 -0.17 -14.99
CA GLY A 111 19.79 -1.06 -16.11
C GLY A 111 20.86 -2.11 -16.38
N GLU A 112 22.15 -1.73 -16.33
CA GLU A 112 23.29 -2.66 -16.45
C GLU A 112 23.27 -3.67 -15.29
N VAL A 113 23.04 -3.21 -14.05
CA VAL A 113 22.92 -4.09 -12.87
C VAL A 113 21.76 -5.09 -13.02
N ILE A 114 20.59 -4.65 -13.51
CA ILE A 114 19.45 -5.53 -13.79
C ILE A 114 19.81 -6.60 -14.83
N ALA A 115 20.46 -6.18 -15.92
CA ALA A 115 20.78 -7.06 -17.05
C ALA A 115 21.86 -8.09 -16.70
N THR A 116 22.87 -7.67 -15.94
CA THR A 116 24.03 -8.50 -15.60
C THR A 116 23.90 -9.26 -14.30
N GLN A 117 23.02 -8.82 -13.39
CA GLN A 117 22.93 -9.28 -12.00
C GLN A 117 24.31 -9.20 -11.28
N ALA A 118 25.04 -8.11 -11.54
CA ALA A 118 26.34 -7.78 -10.96
C ALA A 118 26.46 -6.25 -10.82
N ASP A 119 27.45 -5.79 -10.07
CA ASP A 119 27.76 -4.34 -9.97
C ASP A 119 28.10 -3.78 -11.35
N SER A 120 27.66 -2.55 -11.64
CA SER A 120 27.89 -1.90 -12.94
C SER A 120 29.33 -1.45 -13.13
N GLY A 121 29.77 -1.33 -14.39
CA GLY A 121 31.09 -0.83 -14.75
C GLY A 121 32.18 -1.90 -14.71
N ASP A 122 31.86 -3.18 -14.84
CA ASP A 122 32.86 -4.23 -15.03
C ASP A 122 33.58 -4.01 -16.37
N PRO A 123 34.91 -3.82 -16.40
CA PRO A 123 35.68 -3.60 -17.63
C PRO A 123 35.63 -4.80 -18.61
N ASN A 124 35.23 -5.98 -18.15
CA ASN A 124 35.06 -7.15 -19.00
C ASN A 124 33.64 -7.28 -19.56
N HIS A 125 32.67 -6.51 -19.07
CA HIS A 125 31.34 -6.48 -19.60
C HIS A 125 31.28 -5.68 -20.90
N LYS A 126 30.80 -6.30 -21.97
CA LYS A 126 30.55 -5.61 -23.21
C LYS A 126 29.20 -4.90 -23.15
N THR A 127 29.23 -3.59 -22.99
CA THR A 127 28.01 -2.77 -22.95
C THR A 127 27.10 -2.98 -24.15
N ILE A 128 25.82 -3.03 -23.93
CA ILE A 128 24.77 -3.06 -24.94
C ILE A 128 24.11 -1.68 -25.06
N THR A 129 23.27 -1.48 -26.10
CA THR A 129 22.58 -0.20 -26.28
C THR A 129 21.74 0.17 -25.07
N GLY A 130 21.99 1.34 -24.49
CA GLY A 130 21.35 1.84 -23.26
C GLY A 130 22.26 1.80 -22.05
N GLU A 131 23.35 1.03 -22.08
CA GLU A 131 24.37 0.99 -21.03
C GLU A 131 25.51 1.97 -21.35
N LEU A 132 25.96 2.69 -20.35
CA LEU A 132 27.09 3.64 -20.47
C LEU A 132 28.40 3.07 -19.90
N GLY A 133 28.36 1.92 -19.22
CA GLY A 133 29.52 1.25 -18.65
C GLY A 133 30.14 1.99 -17.45
N TYR A 134 29.39 2.85 -16.77
CA TYR A 134 29.89 3.56 -15.61
C TYR A 134 29.69 2.73 -14.33
N ALA A 135 30.71 2.64 -13.50
CA ALA A 135 30.60 2.07 -12.15
C ALA A 135 29.77 2.95 -11.23
N GLY A 136 29.24 2.36 -10.14
CA GLY A 136 28.41 3.04 -9.15
C GLY A 136 26.98 2.50 -9.06
N GLY A 137 26.68 1.37 -9.71
CA GLY A 137 25.52 0.54 -9.47
C GLY A 137 25.92 -0.73 -8.72
N ALA A 138 25.08 -1.22 -7.83
CA ALA A 138 25.29 -2.39 -7.01
C ALA A 138 24.13 -3.39 -7.15
N TYR A 139 24.48 -4.69 -7.16
CA TYR A 139 23.53 -5.81 -7.16
C TYR A 139 23.59 -6.56 -5.85
N ASP A 140 22.45 -7.03 -5.39
CA ASP A 140 22.37 -8.05 -4.36
C ASP A 140 21.04 -8.82 -4.44
N GLU A 141 20.98 -9.93 -3.74
CA GLU A 141 19.78 -10.76 -3.60
C GLU A 141 19.56 -11.11 -2.12
N TYR A 142 18.35 -10.89 -1.63
CA TYR A 142 18.00 -11.17 -0.26
C TYR A 142 16.54 -11.65 -0.16
N GLU A 143 16.32 -12.77 0.54
CA GLU A 143 15.00 -13.40 0.70
C GLU A 143 14.26 -13.62 -0.63
N GLY A 144 15.03 -13.95 -1.68
CA GLY A 144 14.53 -14.18 -3.02
C GLY A 144 14.14 -12.91 -3.79
N CYS A 145 14.30 -11.72 -3.21
CA CYS A 145 14.17 -10.44 -3.90
C CYS A 145 15.50 -10.05 -4.52
N LYS A 146 15.53 -9.73 -5.82
CA LYS A 146 16.71 -9.19 -6.49
C LYS A 146 16.69 -7.68 -6.43
N MET A 147 17.84 -7.07 -6.16
CA MET A 147 17.98 -5.64 -5.93
C MET A 147 19.05 -5.04 -6.85
N ALA A 148 18.69 -3.94 -7.52
CA ALA A 148 19.58 -3.17 -8.37
C ALA A 148 19.51 -1.70 -7.94
N PHE A 149 20.57 -1.19 -7.33
CA PHE A 149 20.65 0.17 -6.81
C PHE A 149 21.79 0.91 -7.46
N ALA A 150 21.62 2.20 -7.77
CA ALA A 150 22.68 3.00 -8.37
C ALA A 150 22.62 4.46 -7.89
N PHE A 151 23.77 5.10 -7.89
CA PHE A 151 23.90 6.54 -7.71
C PHE A 151 24.72 7.13 -8.85
N SER A 152 24.47 8.40 -9.17
CA SER A 152 25.25 9.14 -10.16
C SER A 152 25.34 10.60 -9.78
N GLY A 153 26.54 11.12 -9.65
CA GLY A 153 26.78 12.52 -9.36
C GLY A 153 28.14 12.81 -8.73
N ALA A 154 28.85 11.77 -8.30
CA ALA A 154 30.16 11.87 -7.65
C ALA A 154 31.21 10.98 -8.38
N THR A 155 32.26 10.57 -7.69
CA THR A 155 33.20 9.58 -8.21
C THR A 155 32.53 8.18 -8.24
N SER A 156 33.06 7.28 -9.06
CA SER A 156 32.51 5.91 -9.16
C SER A 156 32.53 5.18 -7.82
N GLU A 157 33.53 5.43 -7.00
CA GLU A 157 33.68 4.84 -5.67
C GLU A 157 32.63 5.39 -4.69
N GLU A 158 32.40 6.69 -4.68
CA GLU A 158 31.39 7.35 -3.85
C GLU A 158 29.98 6.95 -4.29
N ASP A 159 29.71 6.91 -5.59
CA ASP A 159 28.44 6.45 -6.16
C ASP A 159 28.12 5.01 -5.69
N LEU A 160 29.13 4.12 -5.73
CA LEU A 160 29.00 2.74 -5.29
C LEU A 160 28.75 2.62 -3.77
N VAL A 161 29.35 3.46 -2.95
CA VAL A 161 29.10 3.53 -1.50
C VAL A 161 27.64 3.84 -1.22
N VAL A 162 27.06 4.83 -1.91
CA VAL A 162 25.64 5.20 -1.74
C VAL A 162 24.73 4.06 -2.20
N ALA A 163 25.05 3.43 -3.35
CA ALA A 163 24.26 2.31 -3.87
C ALA A 163 24.25 1.11 -2.91
N LYS A 164 25.41 0.69 -2.41
CA LYS A 164 25.53 -0.41 -1.43
C LYS A 164 24.84 -0.10 -0.11
N TYR A 165 24.93 1.14 0.36
CA TYR A 165 24.22 1.57 1.55
C TYR A 165 22.70 1.41 1.38
N GLY A 166 22.14 1.80 0.23
CA GLY A 166 20.74 1.61 -0.09
C GLY A 166 20.31 0.14 -0.05
N ILE A 167 21.12 -0.77 -0.59
CA ILE A 167 20.87 -2.22 -0.53
C ILE A 167 20.82 -2.73 0.92
N GLU A 168 21.78 -2.35 1.76
CA GLU A 168 21.80 -2.78 3.17
C GLU A 168 20.59 -2.25 3.95
N ARG A 169 20.15 -1.02 3.65
CA ARG A 169 18.92 -0.48 4.23
C ARG A 169 17.68 -1.27 3.77
N MET A 170 17.59 -1.56 2.47
CA MET A 170 16.51 -2.38 1.91
C MET A 170 16.43 -3.77 2.55
N LYS A 171 17.56 -4.46 2.73
CA LYS A 171 17.61 -5.74 3.46
C LYS A 171 17.07 -5.60 4.88
N GLY A 172 17.46 -4.54 5.60
CA GLY A 172 16.94 -4.25 6.93
C GLY A 172 15.42 -4.07 6.96
N TYR A 173 14.85 -3.38 5.99
CA TYR A 173 13.41 -3.21 5.86
C TYR A 173 12.67 -4.52 5.48
N ILE A 174 13.29 -5.39 4.69
CA ILE A 174 12.76 -6.72 4.39
C ILE A 174 12.76 -7.59 5.65
N SER A 175 13.87 -7.67 6.38
CA SER A 175 14.01 -8.46 7.61
C SER A 175 13.06 -8.02 8.72
N SER A 176 12.91 -6.71 8.94
CA SER A 176 12.10 -6.18 10.04
C SER A 176 10.61 -6.52 9.92
N GLN A 177 10.13 -6.77 8.71
CA GLN A 177 8.75 -7.18 8.48
C GLN A 177 8.54 -8.67 8.76
N GLN A 178 9.52 -9.52 8.47
CA GLN A 178 9.40 -10.95 8.78
C GLN A 178 9.35 -11.20 10.29
N GLU A 179 10.09 -10.43 11.08
CA GLU A 179 10.05 -10.52 12.55
C GLU A 179 8.72 -9.98 13.11
N ALA A 180 8.17 -8.92 12.52
CA ALA A 180 6.90 -8.34 12.95
C ALA A 180 5.70 -9.25 12.64
N ASP A 181 5.68 -9.88 11.46
CA ASP A 181 4.53 -10.69 11.00
C ASP A 181 4.40 -12.02 11.75
N THR A 182 5.50 -12.60 12.25
CA THR A 182 5.47 -13.91 12.93
C THR A 182 5.17 -13.83 14.43
N THR A 183 5.24 -12.65 15.04
CA THR A 183 5.15 -12.47 16.49
C THR A 183 3.94 -11.67 16.95
N THR A 184 3.21 -10.99 16.06
CA THR A 184 2.06 -10.17 16.45
C THR A 184 0.87 -11.07 16.80
N THR A 185 0.69 -11.33 18.09
CA THR A 185 -0.49 -12.03 18.61
C THR A 185 -1.51 -10.99 19.05
N TYR A 186 -2.56 -10.79 18.25
CA TYR A 186 -3.67 -9.93 18.63
C TYR A 186 -4.47 -10.57 19.78
N LYS A 187 -4.53 -9.89 20.91
CA LYS A 187 -5.42 -10.29 22.01
C LYS A 187 -6.85 -9.94 21.62
N PRO A 188 -7.83 -10.86 21.77
CA PRO A 188 -9.24 -10.51 21.58
C PRO A 188 -9.63 -9.31 22.44
N LEU A 189 -10.44 -8.42 21.87
CA LEU A 189 -11.06 -7.32 22.64
C LEU A 189 -11.87 -7.88 23.79
N SER A 190 -11.85 -7.22 24.95
CA SER A 190 -12.69 -7.60 26.12
C SER A 190 -14.18 -7.46 25.80
N THR A 191 -14.52 -6.47 24.96
CA THR A 191 -15.85 -6.30 24.38
C THR A 191 -15.70 -6.33 22.84
N PRO A 192 -15.81 -7.51 22.21
CA PRO A 192 -15.65 -7.63 20.76
C PRO A 192 -16.68 -6.81 19.99
N LEU A 193 -16.21 -6.12 18.94
CA LEU A 193 -17.10 -5.50 17.96
C LEU A 193 -17.90 -6.60 17.25
N ASN A 194 -19.20 -6.38 17.08
CA ASN A 194 -20.09 -7.35 16.44
C ASN A 194 -20.87 -6.73 15.28
N LYS A 195 -21.55 -7.60 14.51
CA LYS A 195 -22.26 -7.19 13.29
C LYS A 195 -23.38 -6.16 13.53
N ASP A 196 -23.98 -6.15 14.72
CA ASP A 196 -25.09 -5.26 15.05
C ASP A 196 -24.60 -3.85 15.41
N GLN A 197 -23.30 -3.68 15.64
CA GLN A 197 -22.61 -2.42 15.88
C GLN A 197 -22.03 -1.80 14.57
N PHE A 198 -22.04 -2.54 13.47
CA PHE A 198 -21.64 -2.03 12.17
C PHE A 198 -22.69 -1.07 11.62
N ILE A 199 -22.31 0.18 11.41
CA ILE A 199 -23.27 1.24 11.06
C ILE A 199 -22.88 2.03 9.80
N GLN A 200 -21.68 1.86 9.24
CA GLN A 200 -21.19 2.80 8.23
C GLN A 200 -20.11 2.19 7.34
N VAL A 201 -20.20 2.49 6.05
CA VAL A 201 -19.08 2.41 5.09
C VAL A 201 -18.82 3.80 4.55
N THR A 202 -17.57 4.27 4.62
CA THR A 202 -17.20 5.59 4.07
C THR A 202 -16.26 5.42 2.89
N ILE A 203 -16.67 6.00 1.76
CA ILE A 203 -15.88 6.06 0.53
C ILE A 203 -15.38 7.48 0.32
N VAL A 204 -14.07 7.65 0.22
CA VAL A 204 -13.45 8.93 -0.18
C VAL A 204 -13.37 8.99 -1.70
N VAL A 205 -13.77 10.11 -2.28
CA VAL A 205 -13.84 10.32 -3.73
C VAL A 205 -13.27 11.69 -4.14
N ARG A 206 -12.76 11.77 -5.36
CA ARG A 206 -12.25 13.04 -5.93
C ARG A 206 -13.35 13.97 -6.43
N ASP A 207 -14.55 13.43 -6.72
CA ASP A 207 -15.73 14.16 -7.23
C ASP A 207 -16.98 13.56 -6.60
N ILE A 208 -17.42 14.18 -5.50
CA ILE A 208 -18.57 13.71 -4.73
C ILE A 208 -19.89 13.82 -5.50
N ARG A 209 -20.04 14.87 -6.34
CA ARG A 209 -21.26 15.07 -7.12
C ARG A 209 -21.46 13.96 -8.13
N LYS A 210 -20.38 13.60 -8.83
CA LYS A 210 -20.37 12.48 -9.78
C LYS A 210 -20.64 11.14 -9.08
N ALA A 211 -20.01 10.92 -7.94
CA ALA A 211 -20.18 9.68 -7.16
C ALA A 211 -21.59 9.57 -6.58
N ALA A 212 -22.12 10.62 -5.97
CA ALA A 212 -23.48 10.67 -5.41
C ALA A 212 -24.55 10.36 -6.45
N LYS A 213 -24.47 11.03 -7.62
CA LYS A 213 -25.37 10.76 -8.75
C LYS A 213 -25.27 9.32 -9.25
N ALA A 214 -24.07 8.78 -9.37
CA ALA A 214 -23.87 7.40 -9.83
C ALA A 214 -24.47 6.40 -8.84
N TRP A 215 -24.20 6.54 -7.54
CA TRP A 215 -24.76 5.70 -6.49
C TRP A 215 -26.29 5.79 -6.42
N ALA A 216 -26.86 7.01 -6.45
CA ALA A 216 -28.32 7.19 -6.49
C ALA A 216 -28.95 6.48 -7.67
N THR A 217 -28.34 6.57 -8.87
CA THR A 217 -28.80 5.90 -10.07
C THR A 217 -28.76 4.37 -9.94
N LEU A 218 -27.64 3.83 -9.43
CA LEU A 218 -27.46 2.38 -9.25
C LEU A 218 -28.45 1.79 -8.23
N LEU A 219 -28.73 2.53 -7.17
CA LEU A 219 -29.62 2.07 -6.09
C LEU A 219 -31.10 2.41 -6.36
N GLY A 220 -31.41 3.23 -7.37
CA GLY A 220 -32.76 3.67 -7.66
C GLY A 220 -33.35 4.57 -6.58
N VAL A 221 -32.52 5.37 -5.89
CA VAL A 221 -32.92 6.31 -4.83
C VAL A 221 -32.73 7.76 -5.28
N PRO A 222 -33.36 8.75 -4.63
CA PRO A 222 -33.08 10.15 -4.89
C PRO A 222 -31.60 10.50 -4.68
N GLU A 223 -31.09 11.45 -5.46
CA GLU A 223 -29.73 11.96 -5.28
C GLU A 223 -29.61 12.62 -3.89
N PRO A 224 -28.62 12.20 -3.06
CA PRO A 224 -28.49 12.71 -1.70
C PRO A 224 -28.02 14.16 -1.71
N GLU A 225 -28.46 14.93 -0.73
CA GLU A 225 -27.94 16.27 -0.48
C GLU A 225 -26.47 16.22 -0.09
N ILE A 226 -25.67 17.14 -0.61
CA ILE A 226 -24.25 17.28 -0.28
C ILE A 226 -24.09 18.54 0.56
N TRP A 227 -23.47 18.37 1.74
CA TRP A 227 -23.15 19.51 2.61
C TRP A 227 -21.64 19.55 2.92
N VAL A 228 -21.18 20.65 3.51
CA VAL A 228 -19.79 20.87 3.88
C VAL A 228 -19.68 20.97 5.39
N ASN A 229 -18.79 20.18 5.99
CA ASN A 229 -18.37 20.34 7.37
C ASN A 229 -17.02 21.08 7.39
N HIS A 230 -16.96 22.22 8.04
CA HIS A 230 -15.74 22.94 8.31
C HIS A 230 -15.10 22.38 9.57
N LEU A 231 -14.09 21.55 9.43
CA LEU A 231 -13.42 20.87 10.52
C LEU A 231 -12.26 21.74 11.03
N GLU A 232 -12.38 22.24 12.23
CA GLU A 232 -11.35 23.08 12.88
C GLU A 232 -11.44 22.97 14.41
N SER A 233 -10.34 23.18 15.13
CA SER A 233 -10.28 22.94 16.59
C SER A 233 -11.26 23.76 17.43
N ASN A 234 -11.61 24.96 16.99
CA ASN A 234 -12.50 25.90 17.70
C ASN A 234 -13.84 26.13 16.99
N GLY A 235 -14.14 25.34 15.96
CA GLY A 235 -15.34 25.47 15.14
C GLY A 235 -16.55 24.71 15.68
N GLU A 236 -17.59 24.65 14.86
CA GLU A 236 -18.79 23.84 15.13
C GLU A 236 -18.50 22.34 15.19
N TYR A 237 -17.46 21.90 14.46
CA TYR A 237 -17.00 20.51 14.38
C TYR A 237 -15.54 20.41 14.84
N PRO A 238 -15.26 20.43 16.16
CA PRO A 238 -13.91 20.28 16.68
C PRO A 238 -13.22 19.03 16.15
N TYR A 239 -11.97 19.20 15.73
CA TYR A 239 -11.27 18.19 14.98
C TYR A 239 -9.77 18.20 15.32
N THR A 240 -9.17 17.01 15.44
CA THR A 240 -7.73 16.82 15.48
C THR A 240 -7.27 15.87 14.39
N TYR A 241 -6.10 16.12 13.87
CA TYR A 241 -5.43 15.27 12.89
C TYR A 241 -4.02 14.96 13.38
N ARG A 242 -3.73 13.68 13.67
CA ARG A 242 -2.46 13.20 14.24
C ARG A 242 -2.03 13.99 15.49
N GLY A 243 -2.97 14.24 16.38
CA GLY A 243 -2.75 15.02 17.60
C GLY A 243 -2.53 16.53 17.38
N ASN A 244 -2.69 17.02 16.14
CA ASN A 244 -2.58 18.45 15.82
C ASN A 244 -3.98 19.01 15.51
N ASP A 245 -4.41 19.99 16.30
CA ASP A 245 -5.70 20.65 16.19
C ASP A 245 -5.67 22.02 15.46
N ASN A 246 -4.52 22.39 14.88
CA ASN A 246 -4.35 23.65 14.14
C ASN A 246 -4.37 23.47 12.60
N ILE A 247 -4.87 22.36 12.10
CA ILE A 247 -4.95 22.09 10.66
C ILE A 247 -6.43 21.98 10.26
N PRO A 248 -7.08 23.09 9.85
CA PRO A 248 -8.45 23.05 9.40
C PRO A 248 -8.57 22.36 8.04
N CYS A 249 -9.71 21.71 7.79
CA CYS A 249 -10.04 21.18 6.48
C CYS A 249 -11.55 21.21 6.21
N ASP A 250 -11.93 21.29 4.94
CA ASP A 250 -13.32 21.27 4.48
C ASP A 250 -13.66 19.86 3.95
N LEU A 251 -14.65 19.26 4.60
CA LEU A 251 -15.16 17.94 4.24
C LEU A 251 -16.55 18.05 3.61
N GLN A 252 -16.64 17.90 2.30
CA GLN A 252 -17.91 17.68 1.62
C GLN A 252 -18.36 16.25 1.85
N MET A 253 -19.60 16.05 2.22
CA MET A 253 -20.15 14.72 2.46
C MET A 253 -21.62 14.60 2.08
N CYS A 254 -22.05 13.37 1.80
CA CYS A 254 -23.45 12.99 1.71
C CYS A 254 -23.63 11.56 2.23
N VAL A 255 -24.86 11.22 2.57
CA VAL A 255 -25.26 9.93 3.16
C VAL A 255 -26.36 9.30 2.30
N ILE A 256 -26.23 7.99 2.10
CA ILE A 256 -27.25 7.15 1.47
C ILE A 256 -27.62 6.04 2.47
N GLU A 257 -28.90 5.96 2.83
CA GLU A 257 -29.41 4.93 3.74
C GLU A 257 -29.37 3.53 3.09
N MET A 258 -28.76 2.58 3.78
CA MET A 258 -28.60 1.20 3.34
C MET A 258 -29.28 0.20 4.27
N GLY A 259 -30.33 0.62 4.96
CA GLY A 259 -31.07 -0.19 5.95
C GLY A 259 -30.49 -0.06 7.34
N SER A 260 -29.71 -1.05 7.81
CA SER A 260 -29.10 -1.00 9.16
C SER A 260 -27.77 -0.24 9.20
N TRP A 261 -27.25 0.20 8.06
CA TRP A 261 -26.02 0.97 7.97
C TRP A 261 -26.15 2.06 6.90
N VAL A 262 -25.21 2.97 6.85
CA VAL A 262 -25.18 4.07 5.87
C VAL A 262 -23.94 3.98 4.98
N LEU A 263 -24.10 4.36 3.72
CA LEU A 263 -23.00 4.65 2.81
C LEU A 263 -22.73 6.15 2.86
N GLU A 264 -21.56 6.54 3.35
CA GLU A 264 -21.09 7.93 3.30
C GLU A 264 -20.13 8.14 2.14
N LEU A 265 -20.33 9.22 1.39
CA LEU A 265 -19.36 9.68 0.39
C LEU A 265 -18.68 10.93 0.94
N HIS A 266 -17.37 10.97 0.87
CA HIS A 266 -16.53 12.07 1.36
C HIS A 266 -15.66 12.62 0.23
N GLN A 267 -15.61 13.94 0.08
CA GLN A 267 -14.59 14.65 -0.69
C GLN A 267 -13.93 15.68 0.21
N ILE A 268 -12.62 15.62 0.30
CA ILE A 268 -11.82 16.50 1.14
C ILE A 268 -11.12 17.57 0.30
N ASP A 269 -10.86 18.74 0.87
CA ASP A 269 -10.00 19.78 0.30
C ASP A 269 -8.53 19.34 0.24
N ASP A 270 -7.62 20.26 -0.15
CA ASP A 270 -6.18 19.95 -0.29
C ASP A 270 -5.39 20.06 1.01
N ASN A 271 -6.04 20.40 2.14
CA ASN A 271 -5.38 20.50 3.43
C ASN A 271 -5.03 19.10 3.98
N PRO A 272 -3.95 19.00 4.79
CA PRO A 272 -3.56 17.74 5.42
C PRO A 272 -4.69 17.15 6.25
N SER A 273 -5.01 15.89 5.99
CA SER A 273 -6.02 15.12 6.74
C SER A 273 -5.84 13.63 6.44
N THR A 274 -6.40 12.75 7.27
CA THR A 274 -6.39 11.30 6.99
C THR A 274 -7.10 10.98 5.67
N PHE A 275 -8.12 11.75 5.29
CA PHE A 275 -8.83 11.60 4.02
C PHE A 275 -7.97 12.03 2.84
N ARG A 276 -7.17 13.11 2.99
CA ARG A 276 -6.22 13.57 1.97
C ARG A 276 -5.07 12.59 1.79
N GLU A 277 -4.54 12.02 2.88
CA GLU A 277 -3.54 10.95 2.81
C GLU A 277 -4.05 9.77 1.99
N PHE A 278 -5.26 9.30 2.31
CA PHE A 278 -5.88 8.17 1.63
C PHE A 278 -6.08 8.43 0.13
N ILE A 279 -6.67 9.58 -0.25
CA ILE A 279 -6.94 9.90 -1.66
C ILE A 279 -5.65 10.06 -2.47
N ASN A 280 -4.56 10.50 -1.85
CA ASN A 280 -3.25 10.60 -2.47
C ASN A 280 -2.59 9.24 -2.66
N LYS A 281 -2.74 8.32 -1.69
CA LYS A 281 -2.19 6.97 -1.72
C LYS A 281 -2.98 6.05 -2.67
N HIS A 282 -4.32 6.07 -2.61
CA HIS A 282 -5.18 5.07 -3.25
C HIS A 282 -6.12 5.62 -4.34
N GLY A 283 -6.32 6.93 -4.41
CA GLY A 283 -7.41 7.49 -5.21
C GLY A 283 -8.79 7.28 -4.54
N ASN A 284 -9.83 7.06 -5.35
CA ASN A 284 -11.17 6.77 -4.81
C ASN A 284 -11.21 5.38 -4.17
N GLY A 285 -11.79 5.26 -2.97
CA GLY A 285 -11.88 3.95 -2.30
C GLY A 285 -12.55 3.99 -0.94
N VAL A 286 -12.71 2.82 -0.32
CA VAL A 286 -13.26 2.67 1.04
C VAL A 286 -12.18 3.11 2.04
N HIS A 287 -12.45 4.22 2.73
CA HIS A 287 -11.52 4.79 3.72
C HIS A 287 -11.66 4.13 5.09
N HIS A 288 -12.90 3.95 5.56
CA HIS A 288 -13.14 3.31 6.85
C HIS A 288 -14.49 2.60 6.94
N LEU A 289 -14.55 1.67 7.90
CA LEU A 289 -15.75 1.03 8.38
C LEU A 289 -16.11 1.61 9.76
N GLY A 290 -17.38 1.99 9.95
CA GLY A 290 -17.86 2.57 11.20
C GLY A 290 -18.56 1.56 12.10
N PHE A 291 -18.19 1.57 13.38
CA PHE A 291 -18.80 0.76 14.43
C PHE A 291 -19.27 1.66 15.58
N GLU A 292 -20.51 1.44 16.04
CA GLU A 292 -21.06 2.07 17.24
C GLU A 292 -20.79 1.18 18.44
N ALA A 293 -19.66 1.42 19.13
CA ALA A 293 -19.24 0.62 20.28
C ALA A 293 -19.99 0.98 21.57
N GLY A 294 -20.81 2.03 21.57
CA GLY A 294 -21.60 2.46 22.72
C GLY A 294 -20.74 2.83 23.92
N ASP A 295 -21.13 2.37 25.10
CA ASP A 295 -20.41 2.64 26.36
C ASP A 295 -19.02 1.96 26.40
N ALA A 296 -18.77 0.95 25.57
CA ALA A 296 -17.49 0.26 25.47
C ALA A 296 -16.46 1.01 24.59
N ARG A 297 -16.83 2.12 23.96
CA ARG A 297 -15.99 2.83 22.97
C ARG A 297 -14.58 3.11 23.48
N ASP A 298 -14.46 3.72 24.65
CA ASP A 298 -13.15 4.15 25.17
C ASP A 298 -12.26 2.95 25.54
N GLU A 299 -12.87 1.86 26.02
CA GLU A 299 -12.20 0.59 26.26
C GLU A 299 -11.70 -0.04 24.94
N VAL A 300 -12.54 -0.09 23.93
CA VAL A 300 -12.17 -0.60 22.60
C VAL A 300 -11.00 0.20 22.00
N ILE A 301 -11.03 1.54 22.07
CA ILE A 301 -9.94 2.40 21.59
C ILE A 301 -8.66 2.14 22.38
N ARG A 302 -8.74 2.02 23.70
CA ARG A 302 -7.58 1.71 24.53
C ARG A 302 -6.95 0.36 24.16
N GLU A 303 -7.78 -0.67 23.99
CA GLU A 303 -7.30 -2.01 23.62
C GLU A 303 -6.71 -2.06 22.21
N LEU A 304 -7.28 -1.32 21.25
CA LEU A 304 -6.70 -1.17 19.91
C LEU A 304 -5.33 -0.48 19.98
N LYS A 305 -5.18 0.55 20.82
CA LYS A 305 -3.88 1.20 21.04
C LYS A 305 -2.86 0.23 21.67
N GLU A 306 -3.27 -0.60 22.63
CA GLU A 306 -2.42 -1.64 23.24
C GLU A 306 -2.00 -2.73 22.23
N MET A 307 -2.78 -2.96 21.18
CA MET A 307 -2.46 -3.85 20.07
C MET A 307 -1.50 -3.20 19.04
N GLY A 308 -1.14 -1.93 19.22
CA GLY A 308 -0.22 -1.21 18.34
C GLY A 308 -0.88 -0.38 17.25
N PHE A 309 -2.22 -0.28 17.19
CA PHE A 309 -2.90 0.60 16.25
C PHE A 309 -2.78 2.07 16.67
N ASP A 310 -2.54 2.97 15.71
CA ASP A 310 -2.62 4.42 15.99
C ASP A 310 -4.09 4.84 16.12
N THR A 311 -4.49 5.20 17.34
CA THR A 311 -5.85 5.63 17.67
C THR A 311 -6.01 7.16 17.69
N GLU A 312 -4.95 7.91 17.34
CA GLU A 312 -4.93 9.37 17.31
C GLU A 312 -4.87 9.93 15.88
N ARG A 313 -5.06 9.07 14.86
CA ARG A 313 -5.00 9.47 13.45
C ARG A 313 -5.97 10.61 13.15
N THR A 314 -7.21 10.50 13.60
CA THR A 314 -8.20 11.57 13.50
C THR A 314 -9.31 11.40 14.53
N ILE A 315 -9.57 12.46 15.27
CA ILE A 315 -10.68 12.55 16.23
C ILE A 315 -11.50 13.76 15.86
N GLY A 316 -12.82 13.61 15.78
CA GLY A 316 -13.74 14.71 15.51
C GLY A 316 -14.97 14.63 16.41
N ILE A 317 -15.54 15.79 16.73
CA ILE A 317 -16.73 15.95 17.56
C ILE A 317 -17.80 16.62 16.71
N TYR A 318 -19.03 16.16 16.84
CA TYR A 318 -20.20 16.80 16.23
C TYR A 318 -21.37 16.74 17.22
N PRO A 319 -22.43 17.57 17.05
CA PRO A 319 -23.52 17.62 18.01
C PRO A 319 -24.10 16.23 18.33
N GLY A 320 -23.98 15.84 19.60
CA GLY A 320 -24.51 14.57 20.14
C GLY A 320 -23.64 13.35 19.93
N SER A 321 -22.45 13.44 19.29
CA SER A 321 -21.57 12.28 19.08
C SER A 321 -20.12 12.68 18.77
N SER A 322 -19.30 11.69 18.43
CA SER A 322 -17.91 11.86 17.97
C SER A 322 -17.49 10.71 17.06
N TRP A 323 -16.34 10.84 16.43
CA TRP A 323 -15.71 9.82 15.59
C TRP A 323 -14.22 9.72 15.93
N THR A 324 -13.69 8.53 15.83
CA THR A 324 -12.27 8.27 16.02
C THR A 324 -11.82 7.32 14.93
N ILE A 325 -10.97 7.83 14.04
CA ILE A 325 -10.36 7.00 12.99
C ILE A 325 -9.11 6.34 13.58
N VAL A 326 -9.13 5.03 13.61
CA VAL A 326 -8.01 4.17 14.00
C VAL A 326 -7.25 3.80 12.74
N ASP A 327 -5.93 3.98 12.75
CA ASP A 327 -5.06 3.57 11.64
C ASP A 327 -4.87 2.05 11.68
N SER A 328 -5.68 1.35 10.92
CA SER A 328 -5.70 -0.11 10.84
C SER A 328 -5.58 -0.63 9.40
N GLU A 329 -5.36 0.28 8.44
CA GLU A 329 -5.36 -0.04 7.02
C GLU A 329 -4.32 -1.11 6.66
N ASP A 330 -3.10 -1.00 7.18
CA ASP A 330 -2.00 -1.91 6.84
C ASP A 330 -2.24 -3.36 7.34
N VAL A 331 -3.08 -3.52 8.38
CA VAL A 331 -3.39 -4.83 8.97
C VAL A 331 -4.73 -5.37 8.49
N LEU A 332 -5.76 -4.51 8.48
CA LEU A 332 -7.14 -4.92 8.17
C LEU A 332 -7.55 -4.61 6.73
N GLY A 333 -6.69 -3.93 5.95
CA GLY A 333 -7.00 -3.44 4.60
C GLY A 333 -7.95 -2.25 4.58
N VAL A 334 -8.33 -1.72 5.76
CA VAL A 334 -9.24 -0.59 5.91
C VAL A 334 -9.07 0.02 7.30
N ASN A 335 -9.32 1.33 7.43
CA ASN A 335 -9.36 1.97 8.75
C ASN A 335 -10.67 1.65 9.48
N LEU A 336 -10.64 1.73 10.80
CA LEU A 336 -11.84 1.65 11.63
C LEU A 336 -12.26 3.05 12.09
N ASN A 337 -13.55 3.27 12.21
CA ASN A 337 -14.14 4.44 12.87
C ASN A 337 -14.96 3.96 14.07
N ILE A 338 -14.49 4.25 15.27
CA ILE A 338 -15.12 3.79 16.52
C ILE A 338 -15.91 4.95 17.10
N LYS A 339 -17.24 4.78 17.17
CA LYS A 339 -18.19 5.80 17.61
C LYS A 339 -18.81 5.44 18.97
N PRO A 340 -19.15 6.44 19.81
CA PRO A 340 -20.01 6.21 20.94
C PRO A 340 -21.44 5.90 20.46
N LYS A 341 -22.32 5.53 21.38
CA LYS A 341 -23.75 5.40 21.09
C LYS A 341 -24.34 6.76 20.73
N ARG A 342 -25.17 6.78 19.68
CA ARG A 342 -25.99 7.95 19.32
C ARG A 342 -27.10 8.18 20.33
#